data_53e1c0fe753be64b9c0e53f1ec663ec7
#
_entry.id   53e1c0fe753be64b9c0e53f1ec663ec7
#
_cell.length_a   1.000
_cell.length_b   1.000
_cell.length_c   1.000
_cell.angle_alpha   90.00
_cell.angle_beta   90.00
_cell.angle_gamma   90.00
#
_symmetry.space_group_name_H-M   'P 1'
#
loop_
_entity.id
_entity.type
_entity.pdbx_description
1 polymer ?
#
loop_
_entity_poly.entity_id
_entity_poly.type
_entity_poly.pdbx_seq_one_letter_code
_entity_poly.pdbx_strand_id
1 'polypeptide(L)'
;PYGIANPDARTLGMGGIETVTSADAYAVFNNPAAGLFGRQKAQVATSFFTLSDKTTYSAAGYYKFNMQHLLAGGWRTFGFDERLKDKSVSLAYAYRLNDIVALGLTADYARFVRERSGNAFSAGITAQAVVPFERGENYSALRLGAKLTGIGGFLDGPAEMKLPVAFAAGAAYDLFLSDAHALTFAGECRYTFSPVAARGVEGGIGMEYSLSLI
;
A
#
# COMPACT_ATOMS: atom_id res chain seq x y z
N PRO A 1 -12.86 11.13 8.43
CA PRO A 1 -11.71 10.59 7.76
C PRO A 1 -11.99 10.49 6.27
N TYR A 2 -11.15 11.13 5.45
CA TYR A 2 -11.20 11.07 3.99
C TYR A 2 -10.27 9.94 3.54
N GLY A 3 -10.71 8.70 3.64
CA GLY A 3 -9.89 7.57 3.22
C GLY A 3 -10.75 6.49 2.60
N ILE A 4 -10.42 6.07 1.39
CA ILE A 4 -10.96 4.84 0.83
C ILE A 4 -10.21 3.71 1.52
N ALA A 5 -10.94 2.73 2.08
CA ALA A 5 -10.36 1.62 2.81
C ALA A 5 -9.33 0.86 1.95
N ASN A 6 -8.26 0.40 2.59
CA ASN A 6 -7.29 -0.45 1.90
C ASN A 6 -7.95 -1.78 1.53
N PRO A 7 -7.92 -2.17 0.24
CA PRO A 7 -8.58 -3.38 -0.22
C PRO A 7 -7.76 -4.66 -0.02
N ASP A 8 -6.53 -4.54 0.45
CA ASP A 8 -5.60 -5.65 0.63
C ASP A 8 -5.87 -6.38 1.95
N ALA A 9 -6.42 -7.60 1.85
CA ALA A 9 -6.72 -8.43 3.01
C ALA A 9 -5.48 -8.81 3.82
N ARG A 10 -4.31 -8.97 3.16
CA ARG A 10 -3.04 -9.25 3.81
C ARG A 10 -2.61 -8.07 4.67
N THR A 11 -2.63 -6.87 4.11
CA THR A 11 -2.34 -5.63 4.84
C THR A 11 -3.26 -5.46 6.04
N LEU A 12 -4.56 -5.68 5.88
CA LEU A 12 -5.53 -5.61 6.97
C LEU A 12 -5.26 -6.67 8.04
N GLY A 13 -4.98 -7.91 7.66
CA GLY A 13 -4.66 -9.00 8.56
C GLY A 13 -3.35 -8.79 9.34
N MET A 14 -2.43 -8.02 8.76
CA MET A 14 -1.16 -7.63 9.36
C MET A 14 -1.25 -6.34 10.21
N GLY A 15 -2.44 -5.94 10.65
CA GLY A 15 -2.61 -4.75 11.50
C GLY A 15 -2.54 -3.42 10.74
N GLY A 16 -2.83 -3.42 9.44
CA GLY A 16 -2.84 -2.22 8.61
C GLY A 16 -1.45 -1.76 8.14
N ILE A 17 -0.45 -2.62 8.20
CA ILE A 17 0.92 -2.33 7.76
C ILE A 17 0.97 -2.29 6.24
N GLU A 18 1.32 -1.13 5.67
CA GLU A 18 1.32 -0.90 4.22
C GLU A 18 2.72 -0.77 3.62
N THR A 19 3.70 -0.30 4.40
CA THR A 19 5.01 0.05 3.87
C THR A 19 5.88 -1.16 3.55
N VAL A 20 5.71 -2.29 4.25
CA VAL A 20 6.61 -3.45 4.16
C VAL A 20 5.91 -4.77 3.84
N THR A 21 4.58 -4.79 3.69
CA THR A 21 3.83 -6.05 3.52
C THR A 21 3.63 -6.46 2.07
N SER A 22 3.47 -5.54 1.15
CA SER A 22 2.98 -5.84 -0.19
C SER A 22 4.07 -5.88 -1.24
N ALA A 23 4.40 -7.10 -1.68
CA ALA A 23 5.08 -7.33 -2.96
C ALA A 23 4.13 -7.99 -3.98
N ASP A 24 2.84 -7.70 -3.89
CA ASP A 24 1.75 -8.28 -4.66
C ASP A 24 1.01 -7.22 -5.51
N ALA A 25 -0.10 -7.61 -6.13
CA ALA A 25 -0.89 -6.75 -7.01
C ALA A 25 -1.37 -5.45 -6.34
N TYR A 26 -1.55 -5.45 -5.01
CA TYR A 26 -1.99 -4.28 -4.24
C TYR A 26 -0.87 -3.29 -3.89
N ALA A 27 0.36 -3.55 -4.32
CA ALA A 27 1.49 -2.65 -4.13
C ALA A 27 1.21 -1.22 -4.61
N VAL A 28 0.36 -1.04 -5.64
CA VAL A 28 -0.06 0.27 -6.13
C VAL A 28 -0.71 1.15 -5.05
N PHE A 29 -1.42 0.57 -4.10
CA PHE A 29 -2.08 1.29 -3.00
C PHE A 29 -1.20 1.39 -1.75
N ASN A 30 -0.25 0.47 -1.60
CA ASN A 30 0.58 0.31 -0.41
C ASN A 30 1.97 0.91 -0.61
N ASN A 31 2.84 0.16 -1.27
CA ASN A 31 4.20 0.56 -1.58
C ASN A 31 4.66 -0.06 -2.92
N PRO A 32 4.57 0.67 -4.04
CA PRO A 32 4.98 0.13 -5.35
C PRO A 32 6.46 -0.26 -5.42
N ALA A 33 7.33 0.37 -4.61
CA ALA A 33 8.74 -0.02 -4.53
C ALA A 33 8.91 -1.47 -4.02
N ALA A 34 8.04 -1.92 -3.10
CA ALA A 34 8.05 -3.29 -2.60
C ALA A 34 7.74 -4.32 -3.70
N GLY A 35 6.91 -3.97 -4.68
CA GLY A 35 6.56 -4.82 -5.81
C GLY A 35 7.77 -5.29 -6.62
N LEU A 36 8.86 -4.50 -6.67
CA LEU A 36 10.10 -4.86 -7.38
C LEU A 36 10.84 -6.04 -6.76
N PHE A 37 10.64 -6.29 -5.47
CA PHE A 37 11.26 -7.41 -4.75
C PHE A 37 10.41 -8.70 -4.78
N GLY A 38 9.16 -8.63 -5.27
CA GLY A 38 8.33 -9.81 -5.49
C GLY A 38 8.89 -10.73 -6.58
N ARG A 39 8.56 -12.02 -6.52
CA ARG A 39 9.04 -13.02 -7.50
C ARG A 39 8.34 -12.91 -8.85
N GLN A 40 7.08 -12.54 -8.87
CA GLN A 40 6.24 -12.53 -10.07
C GLN A 40 6.57 -11.36 -11.00
N LYS A 41 6.58 -11.61 -12.30
CA LYS A 41 6.75 -10.59 -13.34
C LYS A 41 5.50 -9.72 -13.49
N ALA A 42 4.34 -10.31 -13.32
CA ALA A 42 3.05 -9.64 -13.37
C ALA A 42 2.08 -10.27 -12.38
N GLN A 43 1.25 -9.46 -11.78
CA GLN A 43 0.15 -9.92 -10.94
C GLN A 43 -1.08 -9.06 -11.17
N VAL A 44 -2.25 -9.67 -11.02
CA VAL A 44 -3.56 -9.01 -11.00
C VAL A 44 -4.34 -9.60 -9.84
N ALA A 45 -5.02 -8.75 -9.11
CA ALA A 45 -5.91 -9.18 -8.03
C ALA A 45 -7.18 -8.33 -8.02
N THR A 46 -8.25 -8.94 -7.55
CA THR A 46 -9.52 -8.28 -7.26
C THR A 46 -9.92 -8.60 -5.84
N SER A 47 -10.57 -7.69 -5.16
CA SER A 47 -11.18 -7.95 -3.86
C SER A 47 -12.57 -7.34 -3.75
N PHE A 48 -13.36 -7.99 -2.94
CA PHE A 48 -14.69 -7.56 -2.56
C PHE A 48 -14.85 -7.84 -1.06
N PHE A 49 -15.26 -6.84 -0.31
CA PHE A 49 -15.63 -7.04 1.08
C PHE A 49 -16.64 -5.99 1.55
N THR A 50 -17.37 -6.31 2.60
CA THR A 50 -18.31 -5.41 3.26
C THR A 50 -17.84 -5.18 4.68
N LEU A 51 -17.76 -3.91 5.08
CA LEU A 51 -17.43 -3.50 6.42
C LEU A 51 -18.51 -2.50 6.89
N SER A 52 -19.30 -2.88 7.89
CA SER A 52 -20.36 -2.03 8.47
C SER A 52 -21.20 -1.33 7.41
N ASP A 53 -21.94 -2.05 6.60
CA ASP A 53 -22.83 -1.58 5.52
C ASP A 53 -22.13 -0.92 4.32
N LYS A 54 -20.80 -0.80 4.37
CA LYS A 54 -20.01 -0.24 3.27
C LYS A 54 -19.39 -1.34 2.45
N THR A 55 -19.64 -1.30 1.17
CA THR A 55 -19.10 -2.27 0.22
C THR A 55 -17.89 -1.69 -0.50
N THR A 56 -16.81 -2.46 -0.54
CA THR A 56 -15.60 -2.14 -1.27
C THR A 56 -15.41 -3.12 -2.41
N TYR A 57 -15.15 -2.60 -3.58
CA TYR A 57 -14.66 -3.34 -4.73
C TYR A 57 -13.30 -2.78 -5.12
N SER A 58 -12.39 -3.65 -5.50
CA SER A 58 -11.11 -3.21 -6.04
C SER A 58 -10.57 -4.17 -7.09
N ALA A 59 -9.79 -3.60 -7.99
CA ALA A 59 -8.94 -4.33 -8.91
C ALA A 59 -7.58 -3.63 -8.93
N ALA A 60 -6.51 -4.41 -8.91
CA ALA A 60 -5.16 -3.89 -8.96
C ALA A 60 -4.24 -4.84 -9.70
N GLY A 61 -3.14 -4.31 -10.21
CA GLY A 61 -2.13 -5.13 -10.85
C GLY A 61 -0.86 -4.36 -11.12
N TYR A 62 0.19 -5.12 -11.38
CA TYR A 62 1.46 -4.57 -11.82
C TYR A 62 2.09 -5.42 -12.91
N TYR A 63 3.01 -4.80 -13.64
CA TYR A 63 3.89 -5.44 -14.58
C TYR A 63 5.32 -4.92 -14.42
N LYS A 64 6.30 -5.82 -14.36
CA LYS A 64 7.74 -5.51 -14.38
C LYS A 64 8.25 -5.62 -15.80
N PHE A 65 8.75 -4.52 -16.34
CA PHE A 65 9.39 -4.54 -17.68
C PHE A 65 10.71 -5.31 -17.62
N ASN A 66 11.42 -5.17 -16.51
CA ASN A 66 12.65 -5.88 -16.19
C ASN A 66 12.82 -5.93 -14.66
N MET A 67 13.98 -6.31 -14.16
CA MET A 67 14.25 -6.34 -12.72
C MET A 67 14.32 -4.94 -12.06
N GLN A 68 14.37 -3.87 -12.84
CA GLN A 68 14.56 -2.49 -12.36
C GLN A 68 13.30 -1.64 -12.44
N HIS A 69 12.34 -1.94 -13.32
CA HIS A 69 11.20 -1.08 -13.60
C HIS A 69 9.87 -1.81 -13.39
N LEU A 70 8.97 -1.18 -12.67
CA LEU A 70 7.61 -1.66 -12.45
C LEU A 70 6.61 -0.55 -12.74
N LEU A 71 5.54 -0.89 -13.44
CA LEU A 71 4.35 -0.08 -13.59
C LEU A 71 3.19 -0.80 -12.92
N ALA A 72 2.40 -0.08 -12.13
CA ALA A 72 1.22 -0.61 -11.46
C ALA A 72 0.02 0.30 -11.66
N GLY A 73 -1.15 -0.31 -11.63
CA GLY A 73 -2.43 0.39 -11.71
C GLY A 73 -3.46 -0.25 -10.80
N GLY A 74 -4.40 0.55 -10.32
CA GLY A 74 -5.45 0.05 -9.47
C GLY A 74 -6.67 0.96 -9.46
N TRP A 75 -7.79 0.34 -9.20
CA TRP A 75 -9.08 0.99 -9.02
C TRP A 75 -9.75 0.45 -7.78
N ARG A 76 -10.40 1.30 -7.00
CA ARG A 76 -11.17 0.90 -5.83
C ARG A 76 -12.36 1.80 -5.61
N THR A 77 -13.39 1.22 -5.00
CA THR A 77 -14.58 1.94 -4.55
C THR A 77 -14.83 1.68 -3.08
N PHE A 78 -15.48 2.62 -2.42
CA PHE A 78 -15.90 2.46 -1.03
C PHE A 78 -17.17 3.26 -0.77
N GLY A 79 -18.22 2.63 -0.26
CA GLY A 79 -19.47 3.35 0.02
C GLY A 79 -20.63 2.48 0.43
N PHE A 80 -21.75 3.12 0.82
CA PHE A 80 -22.97 2.48 1.29
C PHE A 80 -23.91 2.10 0.15
N ASP A 81 -24.01 2.93 -0.88
CA ASP A 81 -24.95 2.82 -1.98
C ASP A 81 -24.24 3.25 -3.28
N GLU A 82 -24.81 2.90 -4.43
CA GLU A 82 -24.24 3.29 -5.73
C GLU A 82 -24.16 4.81 -5.90
N ARG A 83 -25.04 5.56 -5.23
CA ARG A 83 -25.07 7.03 -5.27
C ARG A 83 -24.06 7.69 -4.34
N LEU A 84 -23.56 6.98 -3.33
CA LEU A 84 -22.68 7.49 -2.27
C LEU A 84 -21.37 6.71 -2.21
N LYS A 85 -20.83 6.31 -3.38
CA LYS A 85 -19.57 5.59 -3.49
C LYS A 85 -18.41 6.51 -3.80
N ASP A 86 -17.44 6.55 -2.89
CA ASP A 86 -16.12 7.09 -3.19
C ASP A 86 -15.41 6.16 -4.19
N LYS A 87 -14.73 6.73 -5.17
CA LYS A 87 -14.00 5.99 -6.20
C LYS A 87 -12.59 6.54 -6.32
N SER A 88 -11.61 5.68 -6.52
CA SER A 88 -10.26 6.14 -6.86
C SER A 88 -9.62 5.28 -7.93
N VAL A 89 -8.77 5.92 -8.71
CA VAL A 89 -7.84 5.28 -9.65
C VAL A 89 -6.44 5.68 -9.24
N SER A 90 -5.56 4.71 -9.15
CA SER A 90 -4.16 4.89 -8.77
C SER A 90 -3.26 4.37 -9.88
N LEU A 91 -2.22 5.13 -10.19
CA LEU A 91 -1.12 4.71 -11.05
C LEU A 91 0.17 4.82 -10.25
N ALA A 92 1.08 3.89 -10.47
CA ALA A 92 2.37 3.91 -9.79
C ALA A 92 3.49 3.44 -10.72
N TYR A 93 4.66 4.01 -10.50
CA TYR A 93 5.89 3.59 -11.13
C TYR A 93 6.93 3.38 -10.04
N ALA A 94 7.73 2.31 -10.15
CA ALA A 94 8.82 2.05 -9.24
C ALA A 94 10.11 1.73 -10.01
N TYR A 95 11.22 2.15 -9.42
CA TYR A 95 12.56 1.95 -9.93
C TYR A 95 13.48 1.37 -8.86
N ARG A 96 14.18 0.29 -9.20
CA ARG A 96 15.16 -0.37 -8.34
C ARG A 96 16.53 0.26 -8.56
N LEU A 97 17.03 0.95 -7.55
CA LEU A 97 18.34 1.62 -7.59
C LEU A 97 19.49 0.63 -7.58
N ASN A 98 19.38 -0.41 -6.76
CA ASN A 98 20.33 -1.49 -6.62
C ASN A 98 19.63 -2.74 -6.07
N ASP A 99 20.37 -3.77 -5.71
CA ASP A 99 19.78 -5.04 -5.20
C ASP A 99 19.07 -4.92 -3.85
N ILE A 100 19.31 -3.85 -3.14
CA ILE A 100 18.77 -3.63 -1.79
C ILE A 100 17.66 -2.58 -1.79
N VAL A 101 17.74 -1.51 -2.62
CA VAL A 101 16.89 -0.32 -2.52
C VAL A 101 16.09 -0.08 -3.78
N ALA A 102 14.82 0.22 -3.61
CA ALA A 102 13.91 0.68 -4.66
C ALA A 102 13.14 1.92 -4.21
N LEU A 103 12.77 2.77 -5.15
CA LEU A 103 11.93 3.94 -4.98
C LEU A 103 10.66 3.81 -5.82
N GLY A 104 9.57 4.43 -5.37
CA GLY A 104 8.31 4.45 -6.09
C GLY A 104 7.64 5.81 -6.03
N LEU A 105 6.86 6.10 -7.07
CA LEU A 105 5.99 7.25 -7.18
C LEU A 105 4.56 6.76 -7.40
N THR A 106 3.60 7.44 -6.79
CA THR A 106 2.17 7.18 -6.99
C THR A 106 1.47 8.44 -7.42
N ALA A 107 0.44 8.28 -8.22
CA ALA A 107 -0.50 9.32 -8.61
C ALA A 107 -1.91 8.77 -8.44
N ASP A 108 -2.72 9.48 -7.67
CA ASP A 108 -4.07 9.05 -7.32
C ASP A 108 -5.07 10.12 -7.73
N TYR A 109 -6.12 9.69 -8.42
CA TYR A 109 -7.31 10.49 -8.64
C TYR A 109 -8.45 9.88 -7.85
N ALA A 110 -9.16 10.67 -7.08
CA ALA A 110 -10.29 10.23 -6.28
C ALA A 110 -11.51 11.15 -6.49
N ARG A 111 -12.68 10.52 -6.58
CA ARG A 111 -13.96 11.20 -6.52
C ARG A 111 -14.67 10.80 -5.24
N PHE A 112 -14.93 11.77 -4.42
CA PHE A 112 -15.69 11.63 -3.18
C PHE A 112 -17.14 12.03 -3.44
N VAL A 113 -18.08 11.17 -3.07
CA VAL A 113 -19.52 11.39 -3.28
C VAL A 113 -20.19 11.40 -1.90
N ARG A 114 -20.40 12.59 -1.36
CA ARG A 114 -21.07 12.84 -0.06
C ARG A 114 -22.10 13.95 -0.27
N GLU A 115 -22.58 14.57 0.80
CA GLU A 115 -23.45 15.76 0.70
C GLU A 115 -22.90 16.84 -0.23
N ARG A 116 -21.56 16.93 -0.30
CA ARG A 116 -20.82 17.73 -1.29
C ARG A 116 -19.81 16.82 -1.95
N SER A 117 -20.00 16.56 -3.22
CA SER A 117 -19.04 15.80 -4.01
C SER A 117 -17.84 16.65 -4.40
N GLY A 118 -16.68 16.01 -4.52
CA GLY A 118 -15.45 16.67 -4.95
C GLY A 118 -14.50 15.68 -5.60
N ASN A 119 -13.71 16.18 -6.54
CA ASN A 119 -12.63 15.46 -7.17
C ASN A 119 -11.32 15.88 -6.53
N ALA A 120 -10.43 14.94 -6.33
CA ALA A 120 -9.12 15.19 -5.74
C ALA A 120 -8.03 14.49 -6.52
N PHE A 121 -6.87 15.12 -6.53
CA PHE A 121 -5.64 14.53 -7.06
C PHE A 121 -4.59 14.54 -5.98
N SER A 122 -3.84 13.45 -5.84
CA SER A 122 -2.70 13.37 -4.94
C SER A 122 -1.55 12.57 -5.55
N ALA A 123 -0.37 12.85 -5.04
CA ALA A 123 0.84 12.10 -5.33
C ALA A 123 1.43 11.54 -4.04
N GLY A 124 2.27 10.53 -4.20
CA GLY A 124 3.02 9.95 -3.10
C GLY A 124 4.39 9.47 -3.54
N ILE A 125 5.29 9.36 -2.57
CA ILE A 125 6.64 8.84 -2.75
C ILE A 125 6.80 7.66 -1.81
N THR A 126 7.39 6.58 -2.29
CA THR A 126 7.65 5.39 -1.50
C THR A 126 9.08 4.93 -1.64
N ALA A 127 9.58 4.26 -0.62
CA ALA A 127 10.88 3.62 -0.64
C ALA A 127 10.80 2.24 0.01
N GLN A 128 11.60 1.32 -0.49
CA GLN A 128 11.74 -0.03 0.07
C GLN A 128 13.21 -0.42 0.07
N ALA A 129 13.67 -0.97 1.18
CA ALA A 129 14.95 -1.67 1.25
C ALA A 129 14.73 -3.11 1.72
N VAL A 130 15.46 -4.04 1.11
CA VAL A 130 15.43 -5.46 1.49
C VAL A 130 16.88 -5.90 1.69
N VAL A 131 17.23 -6.20 2.93
CA VAL A 131 18.56 -6.64 3.32
C VAL A 131 18.52 -8.13 3.64
N PRO A 132 19.09 -8.99 2.79
CA PRO A 132 19.17 -10.41 3.06
C PRO A 132 20.25 -10.70 4.12
N PHE A 133 19.99 -11.67 4.98
CA PHE A 133 20.95 -12.22 5.93
C PHE A 133 21.05 -13.73 5.73
N GLU A 134 22.25 -14.19 5.55
CA GLU A 134 22.59 -15.61 5.47
C GLU A 134 23.38 -15.99 6.72
N ARG A 135 22.90 -16.95 7.48
CA ARG A 135 23.59 -17.47 8.66
C ARG A 135 23.54 -18.99 8.66
N GLY A 136 24.58 -19.60 8.10
CA GLY A 136 24.64 -21.06 7.90
C GLY A 136 23.56 -21.49 6.89
N GLU A 137 22.73 -22.47 7.29
CA GLU A 137 21.62 -22.96 6.48
C GLU A 137 20.35 -22.10 6.61
N ASN A 138 20.34 -21.12 7.51
CA ASN A 138 19.19 -20.26 7.74
C ASN A 138 19.28 -18.99 6.89
N TYR A 139 18.22 -18.71 6.18
CA TYR A 139 18.03 -17.47 5.43
C TYR A 139 17.01 -16.57 6.13
N SER A 140 17.28 -15.28 6.20
CA SER A 140 16.36 -14.28 6.72
C SER A 140 16.50 -12.98 5.94
N ALA A 141 15.50 -12.11 6.02
CA ALA A 141 15.56 -10.80 5.38
C ALA A 141 14.94 -9.73 6.29
N LEU A 142 15.57 -8.56 6.32
CA LEU A 142 15.00 -7.35 6.91
C LEU A 142 14.45 -6.49 5.78
N ARG A 143 13.18 -6.17 5.84
CA ARG A 143 12.53 -5.20 4.95
C ARG A 143 12.30 -3.90 5.72
N LEU A 144 12.72 -2.79 5.13
CA LEU A 144 12.45 -1.44 5.63
C LEU A 144 11.67 -0.69 4.57
N GLY A 145 10.57 -0.06 4.96
CA GLY A 145 9.71 0.68 4.06
C GLY A 145 9.38 2.06 4.60
N ALA A 146 9.22 3.01 3.69
CA ALA A 146 8.74 4.34 4.01
C ALA A 146 7.83 4.85 2.89
N LYS A 147 6.85 5.67 3.25
CA LYS A 147 5.99 6.35 2.28
C LYS A 147 5.55 7.72 2.78
N LEU A 148 5.43 8.65 1.85
CA LEU A 148 4.79 9.95 2.03
C LEU A 148 3.64 10.02 1.02
N THR A 149 2.42 10.24 1.50
CA THR A 149 1.20 10.21 0.70
C THR A 149 0.35 11.45 0.89
N GLY A 150 -0.60 11.67 -0.04
CA GLY A 150 -1.57 12.76 0.09
C GLY A 150 -1.04 14.12 -0.34
N ILE A 151 0.10 14.20 -1.05
CA ILE A 151 0.63 15.45 -1.59
C ILE A 151 -0.26 15.89 -2.75
N GLY A 152 -1.16 16.84 -2.51
CA GLY A 152 -2.12 17.31 -3.51
C GLY A 152 -3.30 18.02 -2.88
N GLY A 153 -4.44 18.00 -3.57
CA GLY A 153 -5.63 18.71 -3.10
C GLY A 153 -6.89 18.37 -3.88
N PHE A 154 -7.97 19.02 -3.50
CA PHE A 154 -9.22 18.96 -4.23
C PHE A 154 -9.14 19.87 -5.46
N LEU A 155 -9.59 19.35 -6.59
CA LEU A 155 -9.68 20.08 -7.87
C LEU A 155 -10.94 20.93 -7.91
N ASP A 156 -11.99 20.44 -7.27
CA ASP A 156 -13.29 21.06 -7.10
C ASP A 156 -13.85 20.71 -5.72
N GLY A 157 -14.66 21.58 -5.17
CA GLY A 157 -15.26 21.40 -3.84
C GLY A 157 -15.00 22.56 -2.90
N PRO A 158 -15.47 22.47 -1.65
CA PRO A 158 -15.25 23.52 -0.67
C PRO A 158 -13.76 23.76 -0.40
N ALA A 159 -13.33 25.01 -0.34
CA ALA A 159 -11.94 25.39 -0.09
C ALA A 159 -11.36 24.86 1.25
N GLU A 160 -12.22 24.47 2.16
CA GLU A 160 -11.85 23.90 3.47
C GLU A 160 -11.48 22.40 3.40
N MET A 161 -11.82 21.71 2.30
CA MET A 161 -11.49 20.29 2.15
C MET A 161 -10.00 20.13 1.84
N LYS A 162 -9.29 19.40 2.69
CA LYS A 162 -7.87 19.07 2.51
C LYS A 162 -7.67 17.57 2.54
N LEU A 163 -6.83 17.09 1.65
CA LEU A 163 -6.40 15.69 1.67
C LEU A 163 -5.46 15.44 2.88
N PRO A 164 -5.55 14.27 3.50
CA PRO A 164 -4.61 13.90 4.55
C PRO A 164 -3.22 13.65 3.94
N VAL A 165 -2.25 14.45 4.40
CA VAL A 165 -0.83 14.23 4.11
C VAL A 165 -0.26 13.42 5.27
N ALA A 166 0.31 12.26 4.96
CA ALA A 166 0.83 11.36 5.97
C ALA A 166 2.18 10.77 5.56
N PHE A 167 3.04 10.61 6.56
CA PHE A 167 4.28 9.85 6.46
C PHE A 167 4.12 8.55 7.25
N ALA A 168 4.55 7.43 6.67
CA ALA A 168 4.61 6.15 7.36
C ALA A 168 5.99 5.52 7.16
N ALA A 169 6.47 4.84 8.18
CA ALA A 169 7.67 4.03 8.14
C ALA A 169 7.44 2.72 8.86
N GLY A 170 7.96 1.64 8.30
CA GLY A 170 7.79 0.30 8.84
C GLY A 170 9.02 -0.57 8.65
N ALA A 171 9.07 -1.63 9.43
CA ALA A 171 10.06 -2.68 9.33
C ALA A 171 9.37 -4.06 9.38
N ALA A 172 9.92 -5.02 8.64
CA ALA A 172 9.51 -6.41 8.75
C ALA A 172 10.73 -7.32 8.73
N TYR A 173 10.67 -8.39 9.49
CA TYR A 173 11.70 -9.42 9.56
C TYR A 173 11.13 -10.75 9.12
N ASP A 174 11.68 -11.30 8.04
CA ASP A 174 11.31 -12.57 7.48
C ASP A 174 12.28 -13.65 7.92
N LEU A 175 11.73 -14.70 8.53
CA LEU A 175 12.46 -15.92 8.92
C LEU A 175 12.02 -17.03 7.97
N PHE A 176 12.94 -17.55 7.17
CA PHE A 176 12.71 -18.71 6.32
C PHE A 176 13.12 -19.96 7.10
N LEU A 177 12.14 -20.68 7.63
CA LEU A 177 12.35 -21.89 8.44
C LEU A 177 12.67 -23.11 7.58
N SER A 178 12.17 -23.11 6.34
CA SER A 178 12.49 -24.06 5.27
C SER A 178 12.02 -23.51 3.92
N ASP A 179 12.23 -24.25 2.84
CA ASP A 179 11.75 -23.85 1.49
C ASP A 179 10.23 -23.64 1.44
N ALA A 180 9.48 -24.33 2.29
CA ALA A 180 8.03 -24.28 2.34
C ALA A 180 7.50 -23.33 3.45
N HIS A 181 8.27 -23.03 4.49
CA HIS A 181 7.77 -22.37 5.69
C HIS A 181 8.49 -21.05 5.95
N ALA A 182 7.72 -19.97 6.06
CA ALA A 182 8.24 -18.66 6.43
C ALA A 182 7.38 -18.01 7.52
N LEU A 183 8.03 -17.26 8.41
CA LEU A 183 7.41 -16.47 9.46
C LEU A 183 7.87 -15.03 9.31
N THR A 184 6.92 -14.09 9.27
CA THR A 184 7.18 -12.65 9.15
C THR A 184 6.65 -11.94 10.38
N PHE A 185 7.47 -11.07 10.97
CA PHE A 185 7.07 -10.09 11.97
C PHE A 185 7.18 -8.71 11.35
N ALA A 186 6.18 -7.85 11.55
CA ALA A 186 6.19 -6.50 10.99
C ALA A 186 5.61 -5.47 11.95
N GLY A 187 6.07 -4.22 11.79
CA GLY A 187 5.54 -3.07 12.49
C GLY A 187 5.62 -1.81 11.63
N GLU A 188 4.67 -0.92 11.80
CA GLU A 188 4.59 0.37 11.11
C GLU A 188 4.15 1.47 12.08
N CYS A 189 4.68 2.66 11.87
CA CYS A 189 4.20 3.89 12.49
C CYS A 189 3.86 4.88 11.39
N ARG A 190 2.70 5.53 11.50
CA ARG A 190 2.20 6.54 10.56
C ARG A 190 1.90 7.83 11.32
N TYR A 191 2.32 8.94 10.77
CA TYR A 191 1.98 10.27 11.25
C TYR A 191 1.25 11.07 10.18
N THR A 192 0.04 11.53 10.50
CA THR A 192 -0.74 12.40 9.64
C THR A 192 -0.50 13.86 10.02
N PHE A 193 -0.02 14.66 9.08
CA PHE A 193 0.34 16.08 9.28
C PHE A 193 -0.83 17.04 9.06
N SER A 194 -1.67 16.73 8.07
CA SER A 194 -2.72 17.60 7.56
C SER A 194 -3.97 16.78 7.21
N PRO A 195 -5.18 17.35 7.32
CA PRO A 195 -5.52 18.59 8.00
C PRO A 195 -5.32 18.48 9.52
N VAL A 196 -5.34 19.62 10.22
CA VAL A 196 -5.13 19.66 11.69
C VAL A 196 -6.10 18.75 12.43
N ALA A 197 -7.35 18.65 11.96
CA ALA A 197 -8.37 17.76 12.53
C ALA A 197 -8.08 16.26 12.36
N ALA A 198 -7.15 15.89 11.45
CA ALA A 198 -6.75 14.51 11.21
C ALA A 198 -5.33 14.20 11.74
N ARG A 199 -4.69 15.17 12.41
CA ARG A 199 -3.36 14.95 13.00
C ARG A 199 -3.38 13.82 14.02
N GLY A 200 -2.44 12.92 13.90
CA GLY A 200 -2.32 11.82 14.83
C GLY A 200 -1.22 10.86 14.45
N VAL A 201 -0.86 10.04 15.41
CA VAL A 201 0.03 8.89 15.24
C VAL A 201 -0.84 7.65 15.25
N GLU A 202 -0.61 6.79 14.28
CA GLU A 202 -1.21 5.45 14.20
C GLU A 202 -0.06 4.45 14.13
N GLY A 203 -0.24 3.27 14.68
CA GLY A 203 0.75 2.19 14.62
C GLY A 203 0.08 0.84 14.46
N GLY A 204 0.77 -0.07 13.81
CA GLY A 204 0.35 -1.45 13.64
C GLY A 204 1.52 -2.41 13.89
N ILE A 205 1.20 -3.57 14.41
CA ILE A 205 2.10 -4.72 14.49
C ILE A 205 1.38 -5.92 13.91
N GLY A 206 2.11 -6.80 13.25
CA GLY A 206 1.54 -7.98 12.63
C GLY A 206 2.51 -9.13 12.56
N MET A 207 1.95 -10.32 12.47
CA MET A 207 2.69 -11.56 12.27
C MET A 207 1.99 -12.37 11.18
N GLU A 208 2.76 -12.94 10.28
CA GLU A 208 2.28 -13.80 9.21
C GLU A 208 3.09 -15.09 9.17
N TYR A 209 2.38 -16.20 9.06
CA TYR A 209 2.97 -17.49 8.73
C TYR A 209 2.57 -17.87 7.31
N SER A 210 3.55 -18.18 6.49
CA SER A 210 3.36 -18.56 5.10
C SER A 210 3.79 -20.01 4.89
N LEU A 211 2.91 -20.79 4.24
CA LEU A 211 3.16 -22.15 3.77
C LEU A 211 3.11 -22.18 2.25
N SER A 212 4.22 -22.48 1.60
CA SER A 212 4.30 -22.68 0.15
C SER A 212 4.18 -24.17 -0.15
N LEU A 213 3.06 -24.59 -0.72
CA LEU A 213 2.92 -25.95 -1.26
C LEU A 213 3.60 -25.98 -2.62
N ILE A 214 4.60 -26.84 -2.76
CA ILE A 214 5.35 -27.09 -4.00
C ILE A 214 4.56 -28.04 -4.89
#